data_62dbcd869ad0c51648aa4a096f811811
#
_entry.id   62dbcd869ad0c51648aa4a096f811811
#
_cell.length_a   1.000
_cell.length_b   1.000
_cell.length_c   1.000
_cell.angle_alpha   90.00
_cell.angle_beta   90.00
_cell.angle_gamma   90.00
#
_symmetry.space_group_name_H-M   'P 1'
#
loop_
_entity.id
_entity.type
_entity.pdbx_description
1 polymer ?
#
loop_
_entity_poly.entity_id
_entity_poly.type
_entity_poly.pdbx_seq_one_letter_code
_entity_poly.pdbx_strand_id
1 'polypeptide(L)'
;MTSLYHSDHHKWLSEQVSLLDNEEFDKLDIKNLVEELELNLMSDLRELGRRLKTLISHLLKMNYQTTVLKDACNNHFIKKWIGTIRRTREDIIDLIEKNPSLKNCIGEVMAEAYPKAKNQAIDEMNDYAHNAYDRLNKDSFPTQCPWNFEQIMETEWYPLNGVEIQ
;
A
#
# COMPACT_ATOMS: atom_id res chain seq x y z
N MET A 1 37.60 9.83 8.57
CA MET A 1 36.56 10.48 9.42
C MET A 1 35.20 10.14 8.86
N THR A 2 34.35 9.58 9.65
CA THR A 2 32.91 9.43 9.32
C THR A 2 32.28 10.84 9.24
N SER A 3 31.61 11.15 8.13
CA SER A 3 30.92 12.44 8.02
C SER A 3 29.79 12.52 9.06
N LEU A 4 29.43 13.71 9.49
CA LEU A 4 28.34 13.93 10.43
C LEU A 4 27.03 13.32 9.93
N TYR A 5 26.79 13.33 8.61
CA TYR A 5 25.66 12.69 7.95
C TYR A 5 25.49 11.21 8.33
N HIS A 6 26.59 10.47 8.45
CA HIS A 6 26.55 9.04 8.82
C HIS A 6 26.67 8.77 10.32
N SER A 7 27.26 9.68 11.09
CA SER A 7 27.52 9.50 12.51
C SER A 7 26.43 10.07 13.41
N ASP A 8 25.82 11.18 13.03
CA ASP A 8 24.72 11.84 13.75
C ASP A 8 23.81 12.58 12.75
N HIS A 9 22.93 11.82 12.13
CA HIS A 9 22.01 12.29 11.08
C HIS A 9 21.11 13.45 11.55
N HIS A 10 20.59 13.37 12.78
CA HIS A 10 19.73 14.42 13.32
C HIS A 10 20.49 15.74 13.49
N LYS A 11 21.72 15.69 14.01
CA LYS A 11 22.56 16.87 14.15
C LYS A 11 22.94 17.46 12.80
N TRP A 12 23.28 16.59 11.83
CA TRP A 12 23.57 17.03 10.47
C TRP A 12 22.38 17.75 9.84
N LEU A 13 21.15 17.20 9.96
CA LEU A 13 19.94 17.88 9.47
C LEU A 13 19.74 19.25 10.12
N SER A 14 19.89 19.35 11.44
CA SER A 14 19.79 20.63 12.16
C SER A 14 20.80 21.66 11.67
N GLU A 15 22.04 21.24 11.39
CA GLU A 15 23.04 22.10 10.82
C GLU A 15 22.69 22.59 9.41
N GLN A 16 22.20 21.67 8.53
CA GLN A 16 21.77 22.05 7.18
C GLN A 16 20.59 23.02 7.21
N VAL A 17 19.61 22.82 8.09
CA VAL A 17 18.48 23.75 8.28
C VAL A 17 19.02 25.15 8.70
N SER A 18 19.92 25.18 9.67
CA SER A 18 20.51 26.44 10.12
C SER A 18 21.28 27.19 9.02
N LEU A 19 22.03 26.43 8.20
CA LEU A 19 22.76 27.03 7.07
C LEU A 19 21.81 27.60 6.01
N LEU A 20 20.69 26.89 5.74
CA LEU A 20 19.65 27.37 4.82
C LEU A 20 18.96 28.62 5.36
N ASP A 21 18.57 28.65 6.64
CA ASP A 21 17.91 29.79 7.29
C ASP A 21 18.79 31.02 7.33
N ASN A 22 20.11 30.85 7.45
CA ASN A 22 21.09 31.93 7.45
C ASN A 22 21.62 32.28 6.04
N GLU A 23 21.07 31.68 4.98
CA GLU A 23 21.50 31.90 3.59
C GLU A 23 23.00 31.58 3.33
N GLU A 24 23.58 30.67 4.13
CA GLU A 24 24.97 30.23 4.02
C GLU A 24 25.11 29.08 3.02
N PHE A 25 24.69 29.29 1.78
CA PHE A 25 24.53 28.24 0.75
C PHE A 25 25.86 27.58 0.34
N ASP A 26 26.95 28.26 0.44
CA ASP A 26 28.29 27.75 0.13
C ASP A 26 28.79 26.69 1.13
N LYS A 27 28.18 26.62 2.30
CA LYS A 27 28.51 25.66 3.36
C LYS A 27 27.59 24.40 3.34
N LEU A 28 26.55 24.39 2.50
CA LEU A 28 25.62 23.29 2.43
C LEU A 28 26.27 21.98 1.94
N ASP A 29 25.90 20.88 2.56
CA ASP A 29 26.26 19.55 2.10
C ASP A 29 25.27 19.10 0.98
N ILE A 30 25.42 19.70 -0.19
CA ILE A 30 24.52 19.54 -1.33
C ILE A 30 24.35 18.06 -1.71
N LYS A 31 25.43 17.29 -1.68
CA LYS A 31 25.38 15.88 -2.08
C LYS A 31 24.43 15.07 -1.19
N ASN A 32 24.59 15.19 0.11
CA ASN A 32 23.77 14.45 1.06
C ASN A 32 22.34 15.04 1.14
N LEU A 33 22.17 16.35 0.94
CA LEU A 33 20.84 16.96 0.84
C LEU A 33 20.04 16.43 -0.36
N VAL A 34 20.67 16.26 -1.51
CA VAL A 34 20.01 15.65 -2.68
C VAL A 34 19.61 14.23 -2.37
N GLU A 35 20.49 13.43 -1.74
CA GLU A 35 20.17 12.06 -1.33
C GLU A 35 18.97 12.00 -0.38
N GLU A 36 18.90 12.89 0.61
CA GLU A 36 17.75 12.97 1.53
C GLU A 36 16.44 13.32 0.81
N LEU A 37 16.48 14.27 -0.11
CA LEU A 37 15.30 14.66 -0.89
C LEU A 37 14.81 13.52 -1.80
N GLU A 38 15.73 12.80 -2.42
CA GLU A 38 15.41 11.61 -3.23
C GLU A 38 14.78 10.48 -2.39
N LEU A 39 15.31 10.24 -1.18
CA LEU A 39 14.75 9.26 -0.24
C LEU A 39 13.32 9.65 0.17
N ASN A 40 13.04 10.93 0.40
CA ASN A 40 11.71 11.40 0.72
C ASN A 40 10.72 11.23 -0.46
N LEU A 41 11.13 11.53 -1.68
CA LEU A 41 10.32 11.28 -2.88
C LEU A 41 9.95 9.81 -3.02
N MET A 42 10.91 8.92 -2.82
CA MET A 42 10.67 7.47 -2.88
C MET A 42 9.82 6.96 -1.72
N SER A 43 9.83 7.62 -0.57
CA SER A 43 9.03 7.26 0.59
C SER A 43 7.54 7.34 0.30
N ASP A 44 7.07 8.41 -0.35
CA ASP A 44 5.66 8.59 -0.70
C ASP A 44 5.18 7.52 -1.71
N LEU A 45 6.03 7.19 -2.69
CA LEU A 45 5.72 6.11 -3.64
C LEU A 45 5.63 4.73 -2.96
N ARG A 46 6.53 4.44 -2.05
CA ARG A 46 6.50 3.20 -1.25
C ARG A 46 5.27 3.12 -0.37
N GLU A 47 4.88 4.24 0.24
CA GLU A 47 3.68 4.32 1.06
C GLU A 47 2.42 4.06 0.23
N LEU A 48 2.30 4.68 -0.95
CA LEU A 48 1.21 4.43 -1.89
C LEU A 48 1.17 2.94 -2.29
N GLY A 49 2.31 2.35 -2.64
CA GLY A 49 2.41 0.93 -2.98
C GLY A 49 1.99 0.01 -1.84
N ARG A 50 2.38 0.33 -0.61
CA ARG A 50 2.00 -0.42 0.59
C ARG A 50 0.49 -0.36 0.85
N ARG A 51 -0.12 0.81 0.69
CA ARG A 51 -1.57 0.99 0.84
C ARG A 51 -2.35 0.27 -0.25
N LEU A 52 -1.91 0.40 -1.51
CA LEU A 52 -2.54 -0.32 -2.63
C LEU A 52 -2.43 -1.83 -2.46
N LYS A 53 -1.28 -2.34 -2.02
CA LYS A 53 -1.12 -3.77 -1.71
C LYS A 53 -2.14 -4.23 -0.67
N THR A 54 -2.30 -3.50 0.43
CA THR A 54 -3.27 -3.83 1.48
C THR A 54 -4.70 -3.81 0.96
N LEU A 55 -5.08 -2.76 0.22
CA LEU A 55 -6.42 -2.63 -0.35
C LEU A 55 -6.75 -3.78 -1.29
N ILE A 56 -5.88 -4.03 -2.27
CA ILE A 56 -6.08 -5.08 -3.28
C ILE A 56 -6.12 -6.47 -2.63
N SER A 57 -5.22 -6.74 -1.67
CA SER A 57 -5.22 -8.01 -0.94
C SER A 57 -6.56 -8.29 -0.26
N HIS A 58 -7.16 -7.30 0.40
CA HIS A 58 -8.45 -7.46 1.05
C HIS A 58 -9.60 -7.62 0.05
N LEU A 59 -9.57 -6.90 -1.07
CA LEU A 59 -10.55 -7.07 -2.14
C LEU A 59 -10.45 -8.47 -2.79
N LEU A 60 -9.25 -8.97 -3.02
CA LEU A 60 -9.04 -10.33 -3.55
C LEU A 60 -9.57 -11.41 -2.60
N LYS A 61 -9.29 -11.30 -1.30
CA LYS A 61 -9.82 -12.22 -0.29
C LYS A 61 -11.34 -12.21 -0.27
N MET A 62 -11.93 -11.02 -0.27
CA MET A 62 -13.40 -10.86 -0.27
C MET A 62 -14.02 -11.47 -1.53
N ASN A 63 -13.46 -11.18 -2.70
CA ASN A 63 -13.94 -11.74 -3.95
C ASN A 63 -13.86 -13.27 -3.96
N TYR A 64 -12.77 -13.86 -3.51
CA TYR A 64 -12.58 -15.31 -3.45
C TYR A 64 -13.55 -15.96 -2.46
N GLN A 65 -13.72 -15.36 -1.28
CA GLN A 65 -14.67 -15.84 -0.26
C GLN A 65 -16.11 -15.87 -0.80
N THR A 66 -16.51 -14.85 -1.55
CA THR A 66 -17.89 -14.72 -2.03
C THR A 66 -18.18 -15.48 -3.33
N THR A 67 -17.17 -15.78 -4.14
CA THR A 67 -17.33 -16.47 -5.43
C THR A 67 -16.96 -17.95 -5.39
N VAL A 68 -15.92 -18.31 -4.66
CA VAL A 68 -15.34 -19.65 -4.67
C VAL A 68 -15.69 -20.42 -3.40
N LEU A 69 -15.27 -19.94 -2.24
CA LEU A 69 -15.47 -20.64 -0.98
C LEU A 69 -16.94 -20.69 -0.57
N LYS A 70 -17.62 -19.54 -0.64
CA LYS A 70 -19.06 -19.40 -0.29
C LYS A 70 -19.44 -19.95 1.08
N ASP A 71 -18.48 -20.07 1.98
CA ASP A 71 -18.69 -20.57 3.33
C ASP A 71 -19.21 -19.46 4.24
N ALA A 72 -20.48 -19.56 4.65
CA ALA A 72 -21.13 -18.60 5.52
C ALA A 72 -20.42 -18.44 6.88
N CYS A 73 -19.75 -19.48 7.37
CA CYS A 73 -18.97 -19.40 8.62
C CYS A 73 -17.85 -18.36 8.55
N ASN A 74 -17.36 -18.07 7.35
CA ASN A 74 -16.29 -17.10 7.12
C ASN A 74 -16.79 -15.66 6.89
N ASN A 75 -18.10 -15.43 6.80
CA ASN A 75 -18.66 -14.10 6.51
C ASN A 75 -18.31 -13.04 7.58
N HIS A 76 -18.01 -13.43 8.82
CA HIS A 76 -17.54 -12.50 9.84
C HIS A 76 -16.20 -11.84 9.49
N PHE A 77 -15.35 -12.47 8.69
CA PHE A 77 -14.11 -11.86 8.20
C PHE A 77 -14.40 -10.72 7.23
N ILE A 78 -15.47 -10.81 6.43
CA ILE A 78 -15.85 -9.78 5.47
C ILE A 78 -16.07 -8.42 6.15
N LYS A 79 -16.74 -8.40 7.31
CA LYS A 79 -16.92 -7.15 8.08
C LYS A 79 -15.59 -6.51 8.50
N LYS A 80 -14.62 -7.34 8.93
CA LYS A 80 -13.29 -6.86 9.29
C LYS A 80 -12.56 -6.31 8.06
N TRP A 81 -12.66 -6.99 6.92
CA TRP A 81 -12.05 -6.55 5.68
C TRP A 81 -12.65 -5.23 5.18
N ILE A 82 -13.97 -5.05 5.25
CA ILE A 82 -14.64 -3.78 4.94
C ILE A 82 -14.04 -2.63 5.76
N GLY A 83 -13.87 -2.82 7.06
CA GLY A 83 -13.26 -1.81 7.93
C GLY A 83 -11.84 -1.44 7.52
N THR A 84 -11.04 -2.43 7.13
CA THR A 84 -9.67 -2.20 6.64
C THR A 84 -9.69 -1.52 5.27
N ILE A 85 -10.55 -1.95 4.35
CA ILE A 85 -10.71 -1.36 3.02
C ILE A 85 -11.07 0.12 3.13
N ARG A 86 -12.06 0.48 3.96
CA ARG A 86 -12.47 1.88 4.17
C ARG A 86 -11.30 2.75 4.65
N ARG A 87 -10.63 2.35 5.74
CA ARG A 87 -9.47 3.08 6.25
C ARG A 87 -8.36 3.22 5.21
N THR A 88 -8.06 2.15 4.50
CA THR A 88 -7.00 2.17 3.49
C THR A 88 -7.34 3.10 2.33
N ARG A 89 -8.62 3.17 1.92
CA ARG A 89 -9.08 4.14 0.91
C ARG A 89 -8.91 5.58 1.40
N GLU A 90 -9.31 5.87 2.64
CA GLU A 90 -9.10 7.18 3.26
C GLU A 90 -7.61 7.55 3.30
N ASP A 91 -6.76 6.65 3.76
CA ASP A 91 -5.30 6.86 3.79
C ASP A 91 -4.70 7.13 2.40
N ILE A 92 -5.19 6.46 1.35
CA ILE A 92 -4.74 6.70 -0.03
C ILE A 92 -5.21 8.07 -0.52
N ILE A 93 -6.45 8.44 -0.23
CA ILE A 93 -6.99 9.76 -0.58
C ILE A 93 -6.17 10.87 0.07
N ASP A 94 -5.92 10.78 1.38
CA ASP A 94 -5.12 11.75 2.13
C ASP A 94 -3.70 11.88 1.58
N LEU A 95 -3.07 10.74 1.25
CA LEU A 95 -1.73 10.73 0.68
C LEU A 95 -1.68 11.43 -0.70
N ILE A 96 -2.68 11.18 -1.56
CA ILE A 96 -2.77 11.78 -2.89
C ILE A 96 -3.15 13.27 -2.80
N GLU A 97 -4.03 13.66 -1.88
CA GLU A 97 -4.37 15.06 -1.66
C GLU A 97 -3.17 15.88 -1.19
N LYS A 98 -2.37 15.30 -0.31
CA LYS A 98 -1.10 15.90 0.14
C LYS A 98 -0.04 15.95 -0.96
N ASN A 99 -0.03 14.96 -1.84
CA ASN A 99 0.95 14.78 -2.92
C ASN A 99 0.26 14.51 -4.26
N PRO A 100 -0.38 15.52 -4.89
CA PRO A 100 -1.19 15.32 -6.10
C PRO A 100 -0.43 14.71 -7.30
N SER A 101 0.89 14.90 -7.36
CA SER A 101 1.75 14.34 -8.41
C SER A 101 1.81 12.81 -8.39
N LEU A 102 1.47 12.17 -7.26
CA LEU A 102 1.39 10.71 -7.17
C LEU A 102 0.34 10.11 -8.10
N LYS A 103 -0.66 10.89 -8.53
CA LYS A 103 -1.66 10.45 -9.51
C LYS A 103 -1.05 9.97 -10.81
N ASN A 104 0.08 10.54 -11.21
CA ASN A 104 0.79 10.16 -12.44
C ASN A 104 1.50 8.81 -12.34
N CYS A 105 1.73 8.33 -11.12
CA CYS A 105 2.46 7.08 -10.85
C CYS A 105 1.53 5.91 -10.49
N ILE A 106 0.23 6.14 -10.34
CA ILE A 106 -0.72 5.13 -9.85
C ILE A 106 -0.66 3.84 -10.67
N GLY A 107 -0.62 3.93 -11.98
CA GLY A 107 -0.59 2.75 -12.87
C GLY A 107 0.62 1.86 -12.62
N GLU A 108 1.81 2.45 -12.52
CA GLU A 108 3.05 1.74 -12.24
C GLU A 108 3.06 1.15 -10.84
N VAL A 109 2.70 1.95 -9.84
CA VAL A 109 2.67 1.52 -8.44
C VAL A 109 1.66 0.40 -8.22
N MET A 110 0.51 0.48 -8.88
CA MET A 110 -0.51 -0.57 -8.81
C MET A 110 -0.04 -1.87 -9.47
N ALA A 111 0.64 -1.78 -10.63
CA ALA A 111 1.23 -2.94 -11.30
C ALA A 111 2.29 -3.65 -10.45
N GLU A 112 3.10 -2.90 -9.70
CA GLU A 112 4.08 -3.45 -8.76
C GLU A 112 3.44 -3.99 -7.47
N ALA A 113 2.37 -3.36 -7.01
CA ALA A 113 1.67 -3.77 -5.79
C ALA A 113 0.86 -5.05 -5.97
N TYR A 114 0.30 -5.29 -7.15
CA TYR A 114 -0.62 -6.42 -7.38
C TYR A 114 -0.01 -7.80 -7.10
N PRO A 115 1.18 -8.17 -7.62
CA PRO A 115 1.78 -9.46 -7.29
C PRO A 115 2.02 -9.65 -5.79
N LYS A 116 2.41 -8.59 -5.10
CA LYS A 116 2.62 -8.61 -3.64
C LYS A 116 1.30 -8.75 -2.88
N ALA A 117 0.26 -8.07 -3.35
CA ALA A 117 -1.09 -8.19 -2.79
C ALA A 117 -1.66 -9.59 -2.97
N LYS A 118 -1.44 -10.18 -4.13
CA LYS A 118 -1.82 -11.56 -4.46
C LYS A 118 -1.16 -12.56 -3.52
N ASN A 119 0.17 -12.46 -3.33
CA ASN A 119 0.90 -13.32 -2.41
C ASN A 119 0.40 -13.16 -0.97
N GLN A 120 0.19 -11.93 -0.52
CA GLN A 120 -0.36 -11.67 0.81
C GLN A 120 -1.76 -12.29 0.99
N ALA A 121 -2.63 -12.16 0.00
CA ALA A 121 -3.97 -12.75 0.05
C ALA A 121 -3.91 -14.29 0.13
N ILE A 122 -3.02 -14.92 -0.63
CA ILE A 122 -2.79 -16.37 -0.59
C ILE A 122 -2.33 -16.80 0.80
N ASP A 123 -1.31 -16.17 1.34
CA ASP A 123 -0.74 -16.52 2.64
C ASP A 123 -1.77 -16.35 3.76
N GLU A 124 -2.46 -15.21 3.81
CA GLU A 124 -3.46 -14.95 4.84
C GLU A 124 -4.69 -15.88 4.72
N MET A 125 -5.15 -16.20 3.52
CA MET A 125 -6.25 -17.14 3.33
C MET A 125 -5.84 -18.56 3.72
N ASN A 126 -4.60 -18.96 3.42
CA ASN A 126 -4.08 -20.28 3.78
C ASN A 126 -3.90 -20.46 5.28
N ASP A 127 -3.70 -19.40 6.04
CA ASP A 127 -3.66 -19.44 7.51
C ASP A 127 -5.02 -19.88 8.11
N TYR A 128 -6.10 -19.67 7.39
CA TYR A 128 -7.47 -20.07 7.79
C TYR A 128 -7.95 -21.36 7.12
N ALA A 129 -7.19 -21.94 6.20
CA ALA A 129 -7.58 -23.16 5.51
C ALA A 129 -7.52 -24.37 6.46
N HIS A 130 -8.66 -25.05 6.64
CA HIS A 130 -8.77 -26.19 7.55
C HIS A 130 -8.26 -27.51 6.95
N ASN A 131 -8.16 -27.58 5.61
CA ASN A 131 -7.67 -28.77 4.92
C ASN A 131 -6.88 -28.39 3.64
N ALA A 132 -6.13 -29.36 3.10
CA ALA A 132 -5.25 -29.14 1.95
C ALA A 132 -5.99 -28.78 0.65
N TYR A 133 -7.28 -29.13 0.53
CA TYR A 133 -8.09 -28.85 -0.67
C TYR A 133 -8.53 -27.39 -0.73
N ASP A 134 -8.60 -26.72 0.42
CA ASP A 134 -9.00 -25.30 0.51
C ASP A 134 -7.82 -24.34 0.32
N ARG A 135 -6.60 -24.87 0.15
CA ARG A 135 -5.42 -24.03 0.04
C ARG A 135 -5.33 -23.35 -1.32
N LEU A 136 -5.09 -22.05 -1.25
CA LEU A 136 -4.87 -21.20 -2.41
C LEU A 136 -3.41 -21.32 -2.90
N ASN A 137 -3.24 -21.09 -4.20
CA ASN A 137 -1.93 -21.02 -4.86
C ASN A 137 -1.90 -19.84 -5.86
N LYS A 138 -0.80 -19.70 -6.58
CA LYS A 138 -0.60 -18.58 -7.54
C LYS A 138 -1.69 -18.50 -8.64
N ASP A 139 -2.37 -19.59 -8.92
CA ASP A 139 -3.42 -19.67 -9.96
C ASP A 139 -4.83 -19.40 -9.39
N SER A 140 -4.95 -19.22 -8.07
CA SER A 140 -6.22 -18.94 -7.40
C SER A 140 -6.75 -17.52 -7.69
N PHE A 141 -5.89 -16.62 -8.10
CA PHE A 141 -6.22 -15.25 -8.48
C PHE A 141 -5.75 -14.94 -9.91
N PRO A 142 -6.39 -13.98 -10.60
CA PRO A 142 -5.98 -13.58 -11.95
C PRO A 142 -4.50 -13.17 -12.02
N THR A 143 -3.90 -13.30 -13.21
CA THR A 143 -2.52 -12.89 -13.46
C THR A 143 -2.35 -11.36 -13.35
N GLN A 144 -3.39 -10.62 -13.76
CA GLN A 144 -3.46 -9.16 -13.66
C GLN A 144 -4.60 -8.76 -12.75
N CYS A 145 -4.49 -7.58 -12.14
CA CYS A 145 -5.55 -7.04 -11.30
C CYS A 145 -6.86 -6.94 -12.09
N PRO A 146 -7.95 -7.56 -11.62
CA PRO A 146 -9.22 -7.56 -12.34
C PRO A 146 -9.95 -6.22 -12.27
N TRP A 147 -9.46 -5.27 -11.50
CA TRP A 147 -10.07 -3.97 -11.27
C TRP A 147 -9.09 -2.83 -11.57
N ASN A 148 -9.62 -1.71 -12.04
CA ASN A 148 -8.84 -0.49 -12.18
C ASN A 148 -8.81 0.32 -10.88
N PHE A 149 -8.02 1.41 -10.86
CA PHE A 149 -7.86 2.23 -9.66
C PHE A 149 -9.18 2.90 -9.23
N GLU A 150 -9.94 3.43 -10.16
CA GLU A 150 -11.22 4.09 -9.88
C GLU A 150 -12.19 3.14 -9.20
N GLN A 151 -12.28 1.91 -9.66
CA GLN A 151 -13.15 0.89 -9.09
C GLN A 151 -12.74 0.48 -7.68
N ILE A 152 -11.44 0.23 -7.44
CA ILE A 152 -10.98 -0.16 -6.10
C ILE A 152 -11.10 0.98 -5.08
N MET A 153 -11.15 2.22 -5.54
CA MET A 153 -11.31 3.41 -4.69
C MET A 153 -12.75 3.86 -4.49
N GLU A 154 -13.70 3.26 -5.20
CA GLU A 154 -15.12 3.60 -5.05
C GLU A 154 -15.63 3.26 -3.66
N THR A 155 -16.16 4.26 -2.94
CA THR A 155 -16.41 4.22 -1.49
C THR A 155 -17.29 3.07 -1.03
N GLU A 156 -18.39 2.80 -1.74
CA GLU A 156 -19.36 1.76 -1.36
C GLU A 156 -19.25 0.50 -2.23
N TRP A 157 -18.23 0.43 -3.08
CA TRP A 157 -18.00 -0.76 -3.89
C TRP A 157 -17.20 -1.83 -3.14
N TYR A 158 -17.74 -3.03 -3.12
CA TYR A 158 -17.10 -4.24 -2.58
C TYR A 158 -17.44 -5.43 -3.47
N PRO A 159 -16.50 -6.35 -3.74
CA PRO A 159 -16.75 -7.54 -4.54
C PRO A 159 -17.51 -8.61 -3.72
N LEU A 160 -18.73 -8.27 -3.31
CA LEU A 160 -19.59 -9.15 -2.49
C LEU A 160 -20.35 -10.19 -3.32
N ASN A 161 -20.49 -9.96 -4.64
CA ASN A 161 -21.10 -10.90 -5.58
C ASN A 161 -22.49 -11.41 -5.14
N GLY A 162 -23.31 -10.50 -4.57
CA GLY A 162 -24.67 -10.80 -4.10
C GLY A 162 -24.76 -11.39 -2.69
N VAL A 163 -23.64 -11.52 -1.98
CA VAL A 163 -23.64 -11.93 -0.57
C VAL A 163 -24.09 -10.79 0.31
N GLU A 164 -25.16 -11.00 1.08
CA GLU A 164 -25.63 -10.07 2.11
C GLU A 164 -24.86 -10.28 3.40
N ILE A 165 -24.35 -9.17 3.95
CA ILE A 165 -23.63 -9.18 5.22
C ILE A 165 -24.59 -8.71 6.31
N GLN A 166 -25.01 -9.64 7.14
CA GLN A 166 -25.85 -9.35 8.31
C GLN A 166 -25.05 -8.74 9.47
#